data_e40f1c5375c4d1e67fa212d34019c848
#
_entry.id   e40f1c5375c4d1e67fa212d34019c848
#
_cell.length_a   1.000
_cell.length_b   1.000
_cell.length_c   1.000
_cell.angle_alpha   90.00
_cell.angle_beta   90.00
_cell.angle_gamma   90.00
#
_symmetry.space_group_name_H-M   'P 1'
#
loop_
_entity.id
_entity.type
_entity.pdbx_description
1 polymer ?
#
loop_
_entity_poly.entity_id
_entity_poly.type
_entity_poly.pdbx_seq_one_letter_code
_entity_poly.pdbx_strand_id
1 'polypeptide(L)'
;VPSVGHCHPHVVEAIGRQAATLNTNTRYLYDVIYDYAERLLATFPPVLSNIAFTCTGSESSDLALRIARAATGGQGIVVTRNAYHGNTTAVA
;
A
#
# COMPACT_ATOMS: atom_id res chain seq x y z
N VAL A 1 11.43 1.53 7.71
CA VAL A 1 11.70 1.59 9.15
C VAL A 1 10.37 1.57 9.89
N PRO A 2 10.13 0.63 10.81
CA PRO A 2 8.90 0.57 11.58
C PRO A 2 8.78 1.80 12.52
N SER A 3 7.73 2.58 12.36
CA SER A 3 7.53 3.82 13.15
C SER A 3 7.36 3.56 14.65
N VAL A 4 6.88 2.38 15.02
CA VAL A 4 6.69 1.96 16.41
C VAL A 4 7.87 1.14 16.97
N GLY A 5 8.95 1.00 16.23
CA GLY A 5 10.10 0.15 16.55
C GLY A 5 9.91 -1.30 16.12
N HIS A 6 10.98 -2.10 16.18
CA HIS A 6 10.90 -3.51 15.87
C HIS A 6 10.34 -4.32 17.03
N CYS A 7 9.68 -5.42 16.74
CA CYS A 7 9.10 -6.35 17.73
C CYS A 7 8.13 -5.67 18.72
N HIS A 8 7.39 -4.65 18.29
CA HIS A 8 6.39 -4.02 19.15
C HIS A 8 5.35 -5.07 19.58
N PRO A 9 5.10 -5.28 20.88
CA PRO A 9 4.30 -6.40 21.36
C PRO A 9 2.91 -6.48 20.75
N HIS A 10 2.21 -5.36 20.64
CA HIS A 10 0.88 -5.30 20.05
C HIS A 10 0.87 -5.71 18.57
N VAL A 11 1.90 -5.32 17.80
CA VAL A 11 2.03 -5.70 16.38
C VAL A 11 2.33 -7.19 16.26
N VAL A 12 3.24 -7.72 17.07
CA VAL A 12 3.58 -9.16 17.06
C VAL A 12 2.35 -10.01 17.40
N GLU A 13 1.59 -9.60 18.40
CA GLU A 13 0.35 -10.28 18.79
C GLU A 13 -0.70 -10.24 17.68
N ALA A 14 -0.91 -9.10 17.03
CA ALA A 14 -1.87 -8.94 15.93
C ALA A 14 -1.49 -9.82 14.72
N ILE A 15 -0.22 -9.86 14.36
CA ILE A 15 0.31 -10.74 13.30
C ILE A 15 0.07 -12.20 13.66
N GLY A 16 0.40 -12.60 14.89
CA GLY A 16 0.20 -13.98 15.34
C GLY A 16 -1.26 -14.43 15.30
N ARG A 17 -2.17 -13.59 15.77
CA ARG A 17 -3.62 -13.86 15.69
C ARG A 17 -4.09 -14.02 14.24
N GLN A 18 -3.71 -13.09 13.37
CA GLN A 18 -4.13 -13.14 11.97
C GLN A 18 -3.53 -14.33 11.23
N ALA A 19 -2.27 -14.65 11.46
CA ALA A 19 -1.61 -15.81 10.86
C ALA A 19 -2.25 -17.14 11.27
N ALA A 20 -2.75 -17.22 12.50
CA ALA A 20 -3.48 -18.41 13.00
C ALA A 20 -4.92 -18.48 12.52
N THR A 21 -5.52 -17.39 12.08
CA THR A 21 -6.92 -17.31 11.65
C THR A 21 -7.05 -17.51 10.15
N LEU A 22 -6.43 -16.63 9.38
CA LEU A 22 -6.47 -16.65 7.91
C LEU A 22 -5.29 -15.88 7.35
N ASN A 23 -4.39 -16.56 6.66
CA ASN A 23 -3.24 -15.98 5.98
C ASN A 23 -3.08 -16.63 4.60
N THR A 24 -3.77 -16.08 3.62
CA THR A 24 -3.78 -16.59 2.25
C THR A 24 -3.96 -15.43 1.24
N ASN A 25 -4.38 -15.73 0.03
CA ASN A 25 -4.53 -14.74 -1.03
C ASN A 25 -5.84 -13.92 -0.93
N THR A 26 -5.96 -12.90 -1.75
CA THR A 26 -7.08 -11.94 -1.77
C THR A 26 -8.42 -12.50 -2.30
N ARG A 27 -8.50 -13.77 -2.66
CA ARG A 27 -9.77 -14.41 -3.07
C ARG A 27 -10.69 -14.70 -1.89
N TYR A 28 -10.14 -14.69 -0.68
CA TYR A 28 -10.90 -14.87 0.54
C TYR A 28 -11.18 -13.52 1.18
N LEU A 29 -12.36 -13.38 1.78
CA LEU A 29 -12.74 -12.15 2.45
C LEU A 29 -12.03 -12.07 3.81
N TYR A 30 -11.37 -10.95 4.04
CA TYR A 30 -10.70 -10.62 5.30
C TYR A 30 -11.35 -9.38 5.91
N ASP A 31 -12.00 -9.52 7.04
CA ASP A 31 -12.56 -8.36 7.74
C ASP A 31 -11.48 -7.31 8.05
N VAL A 32 -10.31 -7.76 8.48
CA VAL A 32 -9.19 -6.87 8.84
C VAL A 32 -8.72 -5.97 7.67
N ILE A 33 -8.83 -6.42 6.41
CA ILE A 33 -8.48 -5.60 5.24
C ILE A 33 -9.51 -4.50 5.05
N TYR A 34 -10.79 -4.80 5.19
CA TYR A 34 -11.87 -3.82 5.05
C TYR A 34 -11.82 -2.79 6.18
N ASP A 35 -11.70 -3.23 7.42
CA ASP A 35 -11.55 -2.36 8.59
C ASP A 35 -10.34 -1.41 8.43
N TYR A 36 -9.22 -1.94 7.94
CA TYR A 36 -8.04 -1.12 7.68
C TYR A 36 -8.27 -0.13 6.55
N ALA A 37 -8.88 -0.57 5.45
CA ALA A 37 -9.19 0.29 4.31
C ALA A 37 -10.10 1.46 4.72
N GLU A 38 -11.17 1.20 5.45
CA GLU A 38 -12.09 2.23 5.94
C GLU A 38 -11.37 3.23 6.85
N ARG A 39 -10.62 2.73 7.83
CA ARG A 39 -9.86 3.59 8.76
C ARG A 39 -8.80 4.42 8.05
N LEU A 40 -8.13 3.87 7.06
CA LEU A 40 -7.12 4.59 6.29
C LEU A 40 -7.77 5.65 5.39
N LEU A 41 -8.82 5.30 4.65
CA LEU A 41 -9.54 6.24 3.79
C LEU A 41 -10.14 7.42 4.57
N ALA A 42 -10.58 7.20 5.81
CA ALA A 42 -11.07 8.27 6.67
C ALA A 42 -10.01 9.35 7.01
N THR A 43 -8.73 9.07 6.79
CA THR A 43 -7.64 10.05 6.98
C THR A 43 -7.37 10.89 5.73
N PHE A 44 -8.00 10.58 4.60
CA PHE A 44 -7.83 11.29 3.33
C PHE A 44 -9.04 12.18 3.01
N PRO A 45 -8.88 13.17 2.12
CA PRO A 45 -10.02 13.92 1.59
C PRO A 45 -11.03 12.97 0.92
N PRO A 46 -12.35 13.26 1.01
CA PRO A 46 -13.41 12.39 0.48
C PRO A 46 -13.32 12.06 -1.02
N VAL A 47 -12.61 12.88 -1.80
CA VAL A 47 -12.37 12.62 -3.23
C VAL A 47 -11.50 11.37 -3.45
N LEU A 48 -10.69 10.99 -2.45
CA LEU A 48 -9.89 9.77 -2.47
C LEU A 48 -10.67 8.64 -1.77
N SER A 49 -11.59 8.02 -2.49
CA SER A 49 -12.53 7.02 -1.96
C SER A 49 -12.18 5.58 -2.31
N ASN A 50 -11.12 5.36 -3.07
CA ASN A 50 -10.70 4.01 -3.48
C ASN A 50 -9.27 3.75 -3.00
N ILE A 51 -9.00 2.49 -2.65
CA ILE A 51 -7.68 2.04 -2.21
C ILE A 51 -7.32 0.72 -2.89
N ALA A 52 -6.05 0.59 -3.24
CA ALA A 52 -5.46 -0.67 -3.70
C ALA A 52 -4.26 -1.01 -2.82
N PHE A 53 -4.20 -2.24 -2.35
CA PHE A 53 -3.05 -2.75 -1.60
C PHE A 53 -2.11 -3.52 -2.52
N THR A 54 -0.82 -3.38 -2.29
CA THR A 54 0.26 -4.08 -2.99
C THR A 54 1.22 -4.69 -1.96
N CYS A 55 2.13 -5.54 -2.40
CA CYS A 55 3.07 -6.19 -1.50
C CYS A 55 4.25 -5.30 -1.12
N THR A 56 4.58 -4.29 -1.92
CA THR A 56 5.73 -3.40 -1.69
C THR A 56 5.45 -1.97 -2.10
N GLY A 57 6.22 -1.01 -1.56
CA GLY A 57 6.18 0.38 -2.00
C GLY A 57 6.59 0.57 -3.46
N SER A 58 7.53 -0.26 -3.96
CA SER A 58 7.91 -0.26 -5.38
C SER A 58 6.75 -0.62 -6.29
N GLU A 59 5.99 -1.64 -5.94
CA GLU A 59 4.76 -2.01 -6.68
C GLU A 59 3.69 -0.94 -6.59
N SER A 60 3.53 -0.29 -5.44
CA SER A 60 2.58 0.82 -5.28
C SER A 60 2.94 1.99 -6.19
N SER A 61 4.21 2.37 -6.26
CA SER A 61 4.69 3.43 -7.15
C SER A 61 4.47 3.06 -8.62
N ASP A 62 4.82 1.84 -9.01
CA ASP A 62 4.62 1.35 -10.38
C ASP A 62 3.14 1.32 -10.77
N LEU A 63 2.27 0.84 -9.89
CA LEU A 63 0.82 0.82 -10.11
C LEU A 63 0.27 2.25 -10.24
N ALA A 64 0.70 3.17 -9.38
CA ALA A 64 0.28 4.57 -9.44
C ALA A 64 0.65 5.22 -10.79
N LEU A 65 1.87 4.98 -11.29
CA LEU A 65 2.31 5.47 -12.60
C LEU A 65 1.49 4.86 -13.74
N ARG A 66 1.19 3.57 -13.68
CA ARG A 66 0.33 2.90 -14.67
C ARG A 66 -1.07 3.49 -14.71
N ILE A 67 -1.67 3.72 -13.54
CA ILE A 67 -2.98 4.36 -13.43
C ILE A 67 -2.95 5.79 -13.98
N ALA A 68 -1.94 6.58 -13.59
CA ALA A 68 -1.78 7.95 -14.07
C ALA A 68 -1.64 8.03 -15.59
N ARG A 69 -0.79 7.18 -16.18
CA ARG A 69 -0.63 7.10 -17.64
C ARG A 69 -1.91 6.69 -18.34
N ALA A 70 -2.62 5.70 -17.82
CA ALA A 70 -3.89 5.26 -18.39
C ALA A 70 -4.97 6.35 -18.32
N ALA A 71 -5.02 7.12 -17.24
CA ALA A 71 -6.00 8.16 -17.03
C ALA A 71 -5.70 9.45 -17.83
N THR A 72 -4.44 9.77 -18.07
CA THR A 72 -4.03 11.07 -18.66
C THR A 72 -3.48 10.95 -20.08
N GLY A 73 -3.05 9.78 -20.52
CA GLY A 73 -2.26 9.58 -21.75
C GLY A 73 -0.83 10.12 -21.66
N GLY A 74 -0.46 10.78 -20.57
CA GLY A 74 0.87 11.33 -20.35
C GLY A 74 1.93 10.25 -20.11
N GLN A 75 3.19 10.52 -20.52
CA GLN A 75 4.32 9.62 -20.32
C GLN A 75 5.40 10.20 -19.40
N GLY A 76 5.49 11.51 -19.33
CA GLY A 76 6.48 12.22 -18.52
C GLY A 76 6.16 12.15 -17.02
N ILE A 77 7.22 12.06 -16.22
CA ILE A 77 7.15 12.03 -14.75
C ILE A 77 8.10 13.07 -14.20
N VAL A 78 7.65 13.86 -13.26
CA VAL A 78 8.50 14.80 -12.51
C VAL A 78 8.81 14.17 -11.15
N VAL A 79 10.09 14.07 -10.83
CA VAL A 79 10.58 13.49 -9.57
C VAL A 79 11.52 14.46 -8.86
N THR A 80 11.65 14.30 -7.54
CA THR A 80 12.65 15.03 -6.76
C THR A 80 14.03 14.40 -6.93
N ARG A 81 15.06 15.23 -7.03
CA ARG A 81 16.43 14.77 -7.17
C ARG A 81 16.83 13.93 -5.94
N ASN A 82 17.49 12.80 -6.18
CA ASN A 82 18.01 11.88 -5.16
C ASN A 82 16.94 11.27 -4.22
N ALA A 83 15.66 11.36 -4.57
CA ALA A 83 14.62 10.67 -3.81
C ALA A 83 14.50 9.21 -4.26
N TYR A 84 14.25 8.33 -3.30
CA TYR A 84 13.94 6.92 -3.57
C TYR A 84 12.46 6.76 -3.90
N HIS A 85 12.15 6.18 -5.04
CA HIS A 85 10.78 5.94 -5.49
C HIS A 85 10.43 4.45 -5.65
N GLY A 86 11.38 3.57 -5.39
CA GLY A 86 11.26 2.14 -5.59
C GLY A 86 12.39 1.59 -6.48
N ASN A 87 12.30 0.31 -6.81
CA ASN A 87 13.31 -0.41 -7.60
C ASN A 87 12.73 -1.16 -8.80
N THR A 88 11.53 -0.82 -9.24
CA THR A 88 11.00 -1.28 -10.53
C THR A 88 11.60 -0.46 -11.67
N THR A 89 11.60 -0.99 -12.88
CA THR A 89 12.14 -0.31 -14.06
C THR A 89 11.50 1.07 -14.32
N ALA A 90 10.27 1.27 -13.88
CA ALA A 90 9.55 2.53 -14.08
C ALA A 90 9.95 3.63 -13.08
N VAL A 91 10.57 3.28 -11.96
CA VAL A 91 10.86 4.20 -10.85
C VAL A 91 12.31 4.15 -10.37
N ALA A 92 13.15 3.27 -10.96
CA ALA A 92 14.57 3.17 -10.66
C ALA A 92 15.41 4.26 -11.36
#